data_5bd60aeaf1601efb096b766d64377abc
#
_entry.id   5bd60aeaf1601efb096b766d64377abc
#
_cell.length_a   1.000
_cell.length_b   1.000
_cell.length_c   1.000
_cell.angle_alpha   90.00
_cell.angle_beta   90.00
_cell.angle_gamma   90.00
#
_symmetry.space_group_name_H-M   'P 1'
#
loop_
_entity.id
_entity.type
_entity.pdbx_description
1 polymer ?
#
loop_
_entity_poly.entity_id
_entity_poly.type
_entity_poly.pdbx_seq_one_letter_code
_entity_poly.pdbx_strand_id
1 'polypeptide(L)'
;MKVLQILPELDSGGVERGTLEVAARLVDDGHESLVISNGGRLVAALENAGSRHIQMPVHRKALASLAEIPRLRKLFAKEKPDIIHVRSRLPAWLTWSAWKSMDRRTRPRFVTTVHGFYSVNAYSAVMTRGEAVIAVSQSVRDYILTNYPQTDPAKIRVIHRGVDERVYPTGFTPANDWLAVWNAAHPGLEKRIPLLMPGRLTRWKGQPDFIRLIARLIALGQPVHGLIVGEPHPKKLAFLAEIKALAESLGVIGHLTFLGHRSDLREIMAISEIVYSLSTDPEAFGRVSLEALALGKPVIAYDHGGVAEQLRPIFPQGLVKLGDLESAIDLTGKILKGRARPLSIKDFTLARMLDSTLAVYRTVLTRPR
;
A
#
# COMPACT_ATOMS: atom_id res chain seq x y z
N MET A 1 -16.31 9.02 -19.95
CA MET A 1 -15.06 8.41 -20.49
C MET A 1 -15.07 6.91 -20.22
N LYS A 2 -14.35 6.14 -21.04
CA LYS A 2 -14.15 4.72 -20.89
C LYS A 2 -12.72 4.45 -20.47
N VAL A 3 -12.51 3.91 -19.25
CA VAL A 3 -11.19 3.67 -18.68
C VAL A 3 -10.95 2.18 -18.54
N LEU A 4 -9.80 1.73 -19.04
CA LEU A 4 -9.37 0.35 -18.95
C LEU A 4 -8.12 0.27 -18.06
N GLN A 5 -8.24 -0.35 -16.89
CA GLN A 5 -7.13 -0.59 -15.97
C GLN A 5 -6.54 -1.98 -16.20
N ILE A 6 -5.22 -2.13 -16.09
CA ILE A 6 -4.54 -3.41 -16.32
C ILE A 6 -3.55 -3.68 -15.19
N LEU A 7 -3.68 -4.85 -14.55
CA LEU A 7 -2.80 -5.34 -13.49
C LEU A 7 -2.65 -6.87 -13.59
N PRO A 8 -1.68 -7.49 -12.88
CA PRO A 8 -1.45 -8.94 -12.99
C PRO A 8 -2.64 -9.78 -12.51
N GLU A 9 -3.11 -9.52 -11.30
CA GLU A 9 -4.12 -10.30 -10.58
C GLU A 9 -4.95 -9.38 -9.68
N LEU A 10 -6.12 -9.85 -9.23
CA LEU A 10 -7.03 -9.16 -8.33
C LEU A 10 -7.22 -9.96 -7.02
N ASP A 11 -6.10 -10.29 -6.33
CA ASP A 11 -6.17 -11.07 -5.09
C ASP A 11 -6.12 -10.19 -3.84
N SER A 12 -4.94 -9.65 -3.49
CA SER A 12 -4.77 -8.81 -2.31
C SER A 12 -3.55 -7.90 -2.45
N GLY A 13 -3.67 -6.71 -1.94
CA GLY A 13 -2.58 -5.74 -1.90
C GLY A 13 -3.03 -4.32 -2.21
N GLY A 14 -2.11 -3.38 -2.07
CA GLY A 14 -2.40 -1.97 -2.26
C GLY A 14 -2.66 -1.57 -3.72
N VAL A 15 -2.15 -2.34 -4.69
CA VAL A 15 -2.39 -2.11 -6.12
C VAL A 15 -3.80 -2.53 -6.48
N GLU A 16 -4.19 -3.73 -6.08
CA GLU A 16 -5.49 -4.34 -6.31
C GLU A 16 -6.59 -3.50 -5.67
N ARG A 17 -6.45 -3.16 -4.38
CA ARG A 17 -7.39 -2.30 -3.67
C ARG A 17 -7.54 -0.93 -4.35
N GLY A 18 -6.43 -0.27 -4.72
CA GLY A 18 -6.48 1.00 -5.45
C GLY A 18 -7.08 0.89 -6.85
N THR A 19 -7.06 -0.30 -7.46
CA THR A 19 -7.75 -0.55 -8.74
C THR A 19 -9.26 -0.62 -8.53
N LEU A 20 -9.73 -1.33 -7.50
CA LEU A 20 -11.15 -1.39 -7.15
C LEU A 20 -11.70 0.00 -6.77
N GLU A 21 -10.96 0.75 -5.94
CA GLU A 21 -11.32 2.10 -5.50
C GLU A 21 -11.54 3.05 -6.71
N VAL A 22 -10.62 3.03 -7.68
CA VAL A 22 -10.75 3.83 -8.92
C VAL A 22 -11.86 3.29 -9.82
N ALA A 23 -12.03 1.97 -9.90
CA ALA A 23 -13.08 1.35 -10.73
C ALA A 23 -14.48 1.71 -10.21
N ALA A 24 -14.72 1.61 -8.91
CA ALA A 24 -15.98 1.99 -8.28
C ALA A 24 -16.29 3.48 -8.52
N ARG A 25 -15.31 4.37 -8.28
CA ARG A 25 -15.50 5.80 -8.51
C ARG A 25 -15.81 6.16 -9.98
N LEU A 26 -15.21 5.45 -10.92
CA LEU A 26 -15.54 5.64 -12.34
C LEU A 26 -17.00 5.31 -12.62
N VAL A 27 -17.50 4.21 -12.07
CA VAL A 27 -18.91 3.81 -12.23
C VAL A 27 -19.83 4.80 -11.53
N ASP A 28 -19.54 5.21 -10.30
CA ASP A 28 -20.33 6.19 -9.54
C ASP A 28 -20.43 7.53 -10.26
N ASP A 29 -19.36 7.95 -10.96
CA ASP A 29 -19.34 9.17 -11.77
C ASP A 29 -19.95 8.98 -13.19
N GLY A 30 -20.60 7.84 -13.49
CA GLY A 30 -21.24 7.54 -14.78
C GLY A 30 -20.25 7.24 -15.92
N HIS A 31 -19.07 6.76 -15.61
CA HIS A 31 -18.04 6.36 -16.58
C HIS A 31 -18.01 4.86 -16.79
N GLU A 32 -17.55 4.40 -17.95
CA GLU A 32 -17.31 2.98 -18.19
C GLU A 32 -15.98 2.55 -17.60
N SER A 33 -16.02 1.54 -16.72
CA SER A 33 -14.85 0.95 -16.07
C SER A 33 -14.62 -0.49 -16.50
N LEU A 34 -13.43 -0.77 -17.06
CA LEU A 34 -12.97 -2.09 -17.44
C LEU A 34 -11.68 -2.41 -16.71
N VAL A 35 -11.53 -3.66 -16.29
CA VAL A 35 -10.28 -4.13 -15.65
C VAL A 35 -9.83 -5.43 -16.30
N ILE A 36 -8.58 -5.48 -16.74
CA ILE A 36 -7.91 -6.69 -17.22
C ILE A 36 -6.99 -7.23 -16.15
N SER A 37 -7.15 -8.50 -15.80
CA SER A 37 -6.24 -9.25 -14.94
C SER A 37 -6.35 -10.75 -15.21
N ASN A 38 -5.49 -11.55 -14.57
CA ASN A 38 -5.62 -13.02 -14.60
C ASN A 38 -6.79 -13.55 -13.75
N GLY A 39 -7.56 -12.67 -13.10
CA GLY A 39 -8.59 -13.03 -12.11
C GLY A 39 -8.08 -12.84 -10.69
N GLY A 40 -8.78 -13.43 -9.73
CA GLY A 40 -8.50 -13.37 -8.30
C GLY A 40 -9.74 -13.14 -7.46
N ARG A 41 -9.62 -13.27 -6.15
CA ARG A 41 -10.74 -13.21 -5.19
C ARG A 41 -11.50 -11.87 -5.15
N LEU A 42 -10.90 -10.80 -5.66
CA LEU A 42 -11.52 -9.48 -5.69
C LEU A 42 -12.32 -9.19 -6.96
N VAL A 43 -12.39 -10.15 -7.91
CA VAL A 43 -13.17 -9.99 -9.15
C VAL A 43 -14.65 -9.78 -8.85
N ALA A 44 -15.22 -10.59 -7.97
CA ALA A 44 -16.64 -10.46 -7.61
C ALA A 44 -16.94 -9.07 -6.99
N ALA A 45 -16.07 -8.55 -6.14
CA ALA A 45 -16.23 -7.22 -5.55
C ALA A 45 -16.14 -6.11 -6.62
N LEU A 46 -15.25 -6.26 -7.60
CA LEU A 46 -15.11 -5.35 -8.73
C LEU A 46 -16.39 -5.30 -9.58
N GLU A 47 -16.94 -6.47 -9.92
CA GLU A 47 -18.14 -6.59 -10.77
C GLU A 47 -19.41 -6.13 -10.02
N ASN A 48 -19.51 -6.43 -8.72
CA ASN A 48 -20.60 -5.92 -7.88
C ASN A 48 -20.58 -4.38 -7.77
N ALA A 49 -19.40 -3.75 -7.90
CA ALA A 49 -19.28 -2.30 -8.01
C ALA A 49 -19.55 -1.76 -9.42
N GLY A 50 -20.06 -2.58 -10.34
CA GLY A 50 -20.47 -2.18 -11.71
C GLY A 50 -19.32 -2.09 -12.72
N SER A 51 -18.10 -2.48 -12.39
CA SER A 51 -16.99 -2.52 -13.34
C SER A 51 -16.91 -3.87 -14.05
N ARG A 52 -16.57 -3.88 -15.33
CA ARG A 52 -16.46 -5.13 -16.10
C ARG A 52 -15.05 -5.71 -16.00
N HIS A 53 -14.94 -6.99 -15.62
CA HIS A 53 -13.68 -7.73 -15.63
C HIS A 53 -13.47 -8.45 -16.97
N ILE A 54 -12.23 -8.44 -17.45
CA ILE A 54 -11.79 -9.22 -18.62
C ILE A 54 -10.61 -10.08 -18.19
N GLN A 55 -10.83 -11.38 -18.12
CA GLN A 55 -9.76 -12.30 -17.72
C GLN A 55 -8.75 -12.48 -18.85
N MET A 56 -7.47 -12.21 -18.56
CA MET A 56 -6.35 -12.35 -19.48
C MET A 56 -5.06 -12.66 -18.73
N PRO A 57 -4.19 -13.60 -19.20
CA PRO A 57 -2.99 -14.04 -18.47
C PRO A 57 -1.82 -13.06 -18.59
N VAL A 58 -2.05 -11.80 -18.20
CA VAL A 58 -1.04 -10.71 -18.24
C VAL A 58 -0.03 -10.76 -17.09
N HIS A 59 -0.08 -11.79 -16.23
CA HIS A 59 0.77 -11.96 -15.04
C HIS A 59 2.01 -12.83 -15.28
N ARG A 60 2.02 -13.67 -16.32
CA ARG A 60 3.06 -14.69 -16.55
C ARG A 60 4.31 -14.10 -17.19
N LYS A 61 5.47 -14.30 -16.54
CA LYS A 61 6.79 -13.96 -17.09
C LYS A 61 7.30 -15.11 -17.98
N ALA A 62 6.72 -15.26 -19.16
CA ALA A 62 7.09 -16.28 -20.13
C ALA A 62 7.04 -15.71 -21.55
N LEU A 63 7.81 -16.31 -22.47
CA LEU A 63 7.75 -15.93 -23.89
C LEU A 63 6.32 -16.05 -24.47
N ALA A 64 5.56 -17.02 -24.00
CA ALA A 64 4.14 -17.18 -24.35
C ALA A 64 3.29 -15.94 -24.06
N SER A 65 3.68 -15.09 -23.10
CA SER A 65 2.95 -13.84 -22.81
C SER A 65 3.03 -12.83 -23.96
N LEU A 66 4.00 -12.94 -24.86
CA LEU A 66 4.06 -12.11 -26.05
C LEU A 66 2.84 -12.31 -26.98
N ALA A 67 2.20 -13.49 -26.93
CA ALA A 67 0.96 -13.77 -27.66
C ALA A 67 -0.23 -12.88 -27.17
N GLU A 68 -0.13 -12.30 -25.97
CA GLU A 68 -1.15 -11.38 -25.47
C GLU A 68 -1.08 -9.99 -26.14
N ILE A 69 0.05 -9.62 -26.75
CA ILE A 69 0.20 -8.32 -27.43
C ILE A 69 -0.83 -8.14 -28.57
N PRO A 70 -0.96 -9.04 -29.56
CA PRO A 70 -1.97 -8.92 -30.59
C PRO A 70 -3.40 -9.06 -30.04
N ARG A 71 -3.62 -9.83 -28.98
CA ARG A 71 -4.92 -9.94 -28.30
C ARG A 71 -5.32 -8.62 -27.64
N LEU A 72 -4.40 -7.98 -26.91
CA LEU A 72 -4.60 -6.65 -26.31
C LEU A 72 -4.88 -5.62 -27.40
N ARG A 73 -4.12 -5.60 -28.50
CA ARG A 73 -4.36 -4.69 -29.63
C ARG A 73 -5.77 -4.84 -30.22
N LYS A 74 -6.23 -6.09 -30.46
CA LYS A 74 -7.60 -6.37 -30.91
C LYS A 74 -8.63 -5.90 -29.91
N LEU A 75 -8.39 -6.15 -28.62
CA LEU A 75 -9.29 -5.71 -27.54
C LEU A 75 -9.39 -4.19 -27.48
N PHE A 76 -8.26 -3.46 -27.56
CA PHE A 76 -8.28 -1.99 -27.57
C PHE A 76 -9.02 -1.43 -28.79
N ALA A 77 -8.89 -2.06 -29.96
CA ALA A 77 -9.61 -1.67 -31.16
C ALA A 77 -11.14 -1.95 -31.04
N LYS A 78 -11.53 -3.03 -30.36
CA LYS A 78 -12.93 -3.39 -30.09
C LYS A 78 -13.56 -2.51 -29.03
N GLU A 79 -12.91 -2.39 -27.89
CA GLU A 79 -13.44 -1.67 -26.71
C GLU A 79 -13.35 -0.16 -26.84
N LYS A 80 -12.39 0.34 -27.62
CA LYS A 80 -12.12 1.77 -27.85
C LYS A 80 -12.08 2.57 -26.53
N PRO A 81 -11.25 2.14 -25.53
CA PRO A 81 -11.14 2.93 -24.31
C PRO A 81 -10.54 4.31 -24.61
N ASP A 82 -10.94 5.31 -23.85
CA ASP A 82 -10.31 6.63 -23.91
C ASP A 82 -8.94 6.59 -23.24
N ILE A 83 -8.83 5.81 -22.16
CA ILE A 83 -7.62 5.68 -21.32
C ILE A 83 -7.31 4.22 -21.06
N ILE A 84 -6.03 3.88 -21.17
CA ILE A 84 -5.45 2.65 -20.62
C ILE A 84 -4.55 3.04 -19.46
N HIS A 85 -4.85 2.53 -18.27
CA HIS A 85 -4.08 2.76 -17.07
C HIS A 85 -3.41 1.47 -16.58
N VAL A 86 -2.10 1.39 -16.67
CA VAL A 86 -1.32 0.21 -16.25
C VAL A 86 -0.69 0.41 -14.88
N ARG A 87 -0.73 -0.65 -14.07
CA ARG A 87 -0.35 -0.59 -12.66
C ARG A 87 0.79 -1.54 -12.27
N SER A 88 1.38 -2.25 -13.23
CA SER A 88 2.49 -3.18 -12.98
C SER A 88 3.35 -3.37 -14.23
N ARG A 89 4.63 -3.73 -14.02
CA ARG A 89 5.66 -3.75 -15.06
C ARG A 89 5.37 -4.68 -16.24
N LEU A 90 4.99 -5.93 -15.98
CA LEU A 90 4.73 -6.89 -17.09
C LEU A 90 3.47 -6.51 -17.88
N PRO A 91 2.31 -6.25 -17.25
CA PRO A 91 1.18 -5.67 -17.97
C PRO A 91 1.54 -4.40 -18.75
N ALA A 92 2.41 -3.53 -18.18
CA ALA A 92 2.84 -2.32 -18.86
C ALA A 92 3.63 -2.61 -20.15
N TRP A 93 4.52 -3.59 -20.13
CA TRP A 93 5.25 -4.01 -21.32
C TRP A 93 4.35 -4.54 -22.42
N LEU A 94 3.45 -5.46 -22.08
CA LEU A 94 2.50 -6.04 -23.04
C LEU A 94 1.59 -4.96 -23.64
N THR A 95 1.05 -4.13 -22.76
CA THR A 95 0.15 -3.02 -23.14
C THR A 95 0.86 -1.97 -23.96
N TRP A 96 2.06 -1.54 -23.57
CA TRP A 96 2.84 -0.53 -24.28
C TRP A 96 3.21 -1.01 -25.68
N SER A 97 3.59 -2.29 -25.83
CA SER A 97 3.90 -2.89 -27.14
C SER A 97 2.68 -2.91 -28.05
N ALA A 98 1.50 -3.33 -27.53
CA ALA A 98 0.25 -3.29 -28.26
C ALA A 98 -0.15 -1.85 -28.65
N TRP A 99 -0.10 -0.92 -27.68
CA TRP A 99 -0.45 0.47 -27.83
C TRP A 99 0.45 1.21 -28.82
N LYS A 100 1.78 0.95 -28.79
CA LYS A 100 2.75 1.58 -29.70
C LYS A 100 2.50 1.18 -31.16
N SER A 101 1.96 0.00 -31.42
CA SER A 101 1.64 -0.51 -32.75
C SER A 101 0.33 0.00 -33.33
N MET A 102 -0.47 0.79 -32.54
CA MET A 102 -1.72 1.39 -33.00
C MET A 102 -1.47 2.75 -33.65
N ASP A 103 -2.43 3.20 -34.48
CA ASP A 103 -2.39 4.54 -35.06
C ASP A 103 -2.38 5.61 -33.95
N ARG A 104 -1.40 6.51 -34.00
CA ARG A 104 -1.20 7.58 -33.02
C ARG A 104 -2.41 8.52 -32.90
N ARG A 105 -3.20 8.69 -33.94
CA ARG A 105 -4.36 9.56 -33.98
C ARG A 105 -5.57 9.00 -33.24
N THR A 106 -5.69 7.67 -33.17
CA THR A 106 -6.90 7.00 -32.65
C THR A 106 -6.63 6.15 -31.39
N ARG A 107 -5.36 5.86 -31.08
CA ARG A 107 -5.04 5.03 -29.89
C ARG A 107 -5.44 5.70 -28.59
N PRO A 108 -5.83 4.94 -27.56
CA PRO A 108 -6.18 5.48 -26.24
C PRO A 108 -5.00 6.20 -25.59
N ARG A 109 -5.26 7.07 -24.61
CA ARG A 109 -4.22 7.66 -23.78
C ARG A 109 -3.61 6.61 -22.84
N PHE A 110 -2.30 6.69 -22.64
CA PHE A 110 -1.55 5.71 -21.88
C PHE A 110 -1.06 6.31 -20.55
N VAL A 111 -1.59 5.83 -19.43
CA VAL A 111 -1.26 6.25 -18.07
C VAL A 111 -0.60 5.12 -17.32
N THR A 112 0.40 5.42 -16.50
CA THR A 112 1.08 4.45 -15.64
C THR A 112 1.02 4.89 -14.18
N THR A 113 0.98 3.94 -13.23
CA THR A 113 1.24 4.23 -11.81
C THR A 113 2.43 3.44 -11.31
N VAL A 114 3.40 4.15 -10.75
CA VAL A 114 4.57 3.57 -10.08
C VAL A 114 4.23 3.38 -8.60
N HIS A 115 4.12 2.11 -8.19
CA HIS A 115 3.67 1.71 -6.86
C HIS A 115 4.79 1.36 -5.88
N GLY A 116 6.03 1.41 -6.32
CA GLY A 116 7.15 0.96 -5.49
C GLY A 116 8.50 1.32 -6.08
N PHE A 117 9.53 1.09 -5.30
CA PHE A 117 10.93 1.18 -5.71
C PHE A 117 11.31 -0.12 -6.44
N TYR A 118 11.22 -0.10 -7.74
CA TYR A 118 11.55 -1.27 -8.57
C TYR A 118 13.06 -1.41 -8.75
N SER A 119 13.53 -2.60 -9.10
CA SER A 119 14.92 -2.75 -9.56
C SER A 119 15.16 -1.86 -10.77
N VAL A 120 16.24 -1.06 -10.74
CA VAL A 120 16.60 -0.11 -11.80
C VAL A 120 17.14 -0.88 -13.01
N ASN A 121 16.37 -0.92 -14.08
CA ASN A 121 16.73 -1.58 -15.35
C ASN A 121 15.76 -1.19 -16.46
N ALA A 122 16.08 -1.56 -17.70
CA ALA A 122 15.25 -1.31 -18.88
C ALA A 122 13.83 -1.90 -18.76
N TYR A 123 13.67 -3.04 -18.08
CA TYR A 123 12.35 -3.65 -17.86
C TYR A 123 11.46 -2.78 -16.98
N SER A 124 12.00 -2.19 -15.92
CA SER A 124 11.24 -1.31 -15.02
C SER A 124 10.98 0.07 -15.64
N ALA A 125 11.82 0.53 -16.58
CA ALA A 125 11.68 1.80 -17.29
C ALA A 125 10.35 1.94 -18.05
N VAL A 126 9.66 0.84 -18.39
CA VAL A 126 8.34 0.91 -19.04
C VAL A 126 7.32 1.69 -18.22
N MET A 127 7.45 1.67 -16.89
CA MET A 127 6.54 2.37 -15.99
C MET A 127 6.66 3.90 -16.07
N THR A 128 7.72 4.43 -16.69
CA THR A 128 7.92 5.87 -16.92
C THR A 128 7.50 6.32 -18.33
N ARG A 129 7.02 5.40 -19.17
CA ARG A 129 6.66 5.66 -20.57
C ARG A 129 5.22 6.16 -20.78
N GLY A 130 4.45 6.35 -19.70
CA GLY A 130 3.11 6.93 -19.77
C GLY A 130 3.10 8.35 -20.36
N GLU A 131 1.99 8.73 -20.98
CA GLU A 131 1.70 10.13 -21.31
C GLU A 131 1.44 10.94 -20.03
N ALA A 132 0.99 10.27 -18.97
CA ALA A 132 1.11 10.68 -17.57
C ALA A 132 1.62 9.51 -16.73
N VAL A 133 2.45 9.84 -15.75
CA VAL A 133 3.03 8.89 -14.78
C VAL A 133 2.58 9.29 -13.38
N ILE A 134 1.81 8.46 -12.73
CA ILE A 134 1.40 8.69 -11.34
C ILE A 134 2.46 8.07 -10.43
N ALA A 135 3.06 8.89 -9.56
CA ALA A 135 3.91 8.45 -8.47
C ALA A 135 3.09 8.46 -7.18
N VAL A 136 3.15 7.36 -6.39
CA VAL A 136 2.32 7.24 -5.18
C VAL A 136 2.83 8.04 -3.99
N SER A 137 3.99 8.66 -4.12
CA SER A 137 4.62 9.53 -3.12
C SER A 137 5.66 10.44 -3.77
N GLN A 138 6.11 11.48 -3.06
CA GLN A 138 7.23 12.31 -3.50
C GLN A 138 8.53 11.48 -3.58
N SER A 139 8.75 10.57 -2.63
CA SER A 139 9.89 9.66 -2.65
C SER A 139 9.92 8.79 -3.89
N VAL A 140 8.76 8.30 -4.37
CA VAL A 140 8.67 7.56 -5.64
C VAL A 140 8.90 8.47 -6.84
N ARG A 141 8.44 9.71 -6.82
CA ARG A 141 8.75 10.70 -7.87
C ARG A 141 10.25 10.95 -7.97
N ASP A 142 10.90 11.18 -6.83
CA ASP A 142 12.35 11.45 -6.78
C ASP A 142 13.15 10.23 -7.24
N TYR A 143 12.72 9.02 -6.83
CA TYR A 143 13.26 7.77 -7.34
C TYR A 143 13.17 7.67 -8.88
N ILE A 144 12.03 8.04 -9.47
CA ILE A 144 11.85 8.03 -10.93
C ILE A 144 12.84 8.99 -11.59
N LEU A 145 12.93 10.22 -11.10
CA LEU A 145 13.78 11.25 -11.69
C LEU A 145 15.27 10.92 -11.57
N THR A 146 15.67 10.35 -10.44
CA THR A 146 17.07 9.94 -10.21
C THR A 146 17.48 8.76 -11.09
N ASN A 147 16.62 7.75 -11.23
CA ASN A 147 17.00 6.50 -11.88
C ASN A 147 16.59 6.42 -13.36
N TYR A 148 15.70 7.29 -13.82
CA TYR A 148 15.22 7.38 -15.20
C TYR A 148 15.23 8.85 -15.66
N PRO A 149 16.42 9.48 -15.78
CA PRO A 149 16.54 10.92 -16.02
C PRO A 149 15.96 11.39 -17.36
N GLN A 150 15.74 10.46 -18.31
CA GLN A 150 15.03 10.75 -19.57
C GLN A 150 13.53 10.95 -19.39
N THR A 151 12.98 10.73 -18.18
CA THR A 151 11.55 10.93 -17.91
C THR A 151 11.28 12.42 -17.74
N ASP A 152 10.40 12.97 -18.58
CA ASP A 152 9.97 14.36 -18.46
C ASP A 152 9.26 14.59 -17.11
N PRO A 153 9.79 15.45 -16.23
CA PRO A 153 9.18 15.74 -14.92
C PRO A 153 7.73 16.27 -15.04
N ALA A 154 7.40 16.95 -16.14
CA ALA A 154 6.06 17.48 -16.39
C ALA A 154 5.01 16.40 -16.62
N LYS A 155 5.40 15.16 -16.88
CA LYS A 155 4.49 14.03 -16.99
C LYS A 155 4.19 13.36 -15.65
N ILE A 156 5.02 13.60 -14.63
CA ILE A 156 4.87 12.95 -13.32
C ILE A 156 3.87 13.73 -12.47
N ARG A 157 2.91 13.01 -11.89
CA ARG A 157 1.95 13.54 -10.92
C ARG A 157 2.06 12.73 -9.63
N VAL A 158 2.34 13.40 -8.53
CA VAL A 158 2.30 12.76 -7.21
C VAL A 158 0.84 12.69 -6.78
N ILE A 159 0.37 11.46 -6.56
CA ILE A 159 -0.96 11.19 -6.02
C ILE A 159 -0.79 10.20 -4.87
N HIS A 160 -0.81 10.71 -3.67
CA HIS A 160 -0.75 9.88 -2.47
C HIS A 160 -1.93 8.91 -2.43
N ARG A 161 -1.73 7.76 -1.78
CA ARG A 161 -2.84 6.86 -1.49
C ARG A 161 -3.76 7.49 -0.45
N GLY A 162 -5.03 7.15 -0.54
CA GLY A 162 -6.03 7.62 0.39
C GLY A 162 -6.59 6.49 1.26
N VAL A 163 -7.18 6.88 2.37
CA VAL A 163 -7.96 6.04 3.26
C VAL A 163 -9.41 6.50 3.25
N ASP A 164 -10.35 5.57 3.29
CA ASP A 164 -11.77 5.86 3.47
C ASP A 164 -12.05 6.11 4.96
N GLU A 165 -12.36 7.35 5.30
CA GLU A 165 -12.64 7.78 6.68
C GLU A 165 -13.93 7.14 7.23
N ARG A 166 -14.81 6.63 6.37
CA ARG A 166 -16.00 5.86 6.79
C ARG A 166 -15.62 4.45 7.26
N VAL A 167 -14.56 3.89 6.69
CA VAL A 167 -14.01 2.57 7.09
C VAL A 167 -13.08 2.71 8.28
N TYR A 168 -12.30 3.79 8.34
CA TYR A 168 -11.32 4.08 9.40
C TYR A 168 -11.65 5.42 10.10
N PRO A 169 -12.80 5.54 10.78
CA PRO A 169 -13.14 6.78 11.46
C PRO A 169 -12.27 6.97 12.72
N THR A 170 -11.87 8.21 12.96
CA THR A 170 -11.13 8.56 14.18
C THR A 170 -11.92 8.16 15.42
N GLY A 171 -11.28 7.48 16.37
CA GLY A 171 -11.91 7.00 17.59
C GLY A 171 -12.75 5.73 17.41
N PHE A 172 -12.62 5.03 16.31
CA PHE A 172 -13.29 3.74 16.09
C PHE A 172 -13.06 2.79 17.26
N THR A 173 -14.14 2.17 17.72
CA THR A 173 -14.13 1.13 18.76
C THR A 173 -14.66 -0.17 18.16
N PRO A 174 -13.95 -1.31 18.33
CA PRO A 174 -14.46 -2.61 17.91
C PRO A 174 -15.78 -2.97 18.60
N ALA A 175 -16.59 -3.78 17.95
CA ALA A 175 -17.85 -4.28 18.50
C ALA A 175 -17.61 -5.17 19.74
N ASN A 176 -18.56 -5.19 20.67
CA ASN A 176 -18.43 -5.93 21.93
C ASN A 176 -18.25 -7.44 21.73
N ASP A 177 -18.90 -8.02 20.75
CA ASP A 177 -18.75 -9.44 20.39
C ASP A 177 -17.34 -9.74 19.88
N TRP A 178 -16.74 -8.88 19.05
CA TRP A 178 -15.37 -8.99 18.63
C TRP A 178 -14.41 -8.91 19.83
N LEU A 179 -14.63 -7.94 20.74
CA LEU A 179 -13.82 -7.78 21.96
C LEU A 179 -13.90 -9.00 22.87
N ALA A 180 -15.09 -9.60 23.01
CA ALA A 180 -15.27 -10.82 23.79
C ALA A 180 -14.48 -12.01 23.20
N VAL A 181 -14.56 -12.19 21.88
CA VAL A 181 -13.80 -13.24 21.18
C VAL A 181 -12.29 -13.00 21.29
N TRP A 182 -11.87 -11.74 21.12
CA TRP A 182 -10.47 -11.35 21.24
C TRP A 182 -9.90 -11.63 22.64
N ASN A 183 -10.59 -11.19 23.69
CA ASN A 183 -10.14 -11.37 25.07
C ASN A 183 -10.11 -12.85 25.49
N ALA A 184 -11.07 -13.64 25.02
CA ALA A 184 -11.06 -15.10 25.24
C ALA A 184 -9.88 -15.80 24.54
N ALA A 185 -9.50 -15.33 23.36
CA ALA A 185 -8.36 -15.87 22.60
C ALA A 185 -7.00 -15.39 23.13
N HIS A 186 -6.96 -14.27 23.85
CA HIS A 186 -5.72 -13.63 24.35
C HIS A 186 -5.84 -13.27 25.82
N PRO A 187 -6.00 -14.24 26.74
CA PRO A 187 -6.17 -13.98 28.16
C PRO A 187 -4.95 -13.27 28.76
N GLY A 188 -5.20 -12.27 29.60
CA GLY A 188 -4.16 -11.46 30.25
C GLY A 188 -3.62 -10.31 29.41
N LEU A 189 -4.02 -10.19 28.15
CA LEU A 189 -3.62 -9.07 27.31
C LEU A 189 -4.31 -7.76 27.74
N GLU A 190 -5.48 -7.84 28.36
CA GLU A 190 -6.23 -6.70 28.91
C GLU A 190 -5.49 -5.95 30.05
N LYS A 191 -4.48 -6.61 30.65
CA LYS A 191 -3.62 -6.03 31.69
C LYS A 191 -2.33 -5.43 31.12
N ARG A 192 -2.16 -5.45 29.81
CA ARG A 192 -0.96 -5.01 29.11
C ARG A 192 -1.29 -3.90 28.10
N ILE A 193 -0.28 -3.15 27.73
CA ILE A 193 -0.38 -2.12 26.70
C ILE A 193 -0.03 -2.73 25.34
N PRO A 194 -1.00 -2.95 24.44
CA PRO A 194 -0.72 -3.53 23.14
C PRO A 194 -0.03 -2.54 22.21
N LEU A 195 1.12 -2.95 21.69
CA LEU A 195 1.92 -2.25 20.68
C LEU A 195 1.88 -3.06 19.40
N LEU A 196 1.53 -2.46 18.26
CA LEU A 196 1.24 -3.18 17.03
C LEU A 196 2.31 -2.94 15.96
N MET A 197 2.80 -4.00 15.35
CA MET A 197 3.61 -3.96 14.16
C MET A 197 2.97 -4.76 13.02
N PRO A 198 2.23 -4.11 12.12
CA PRO A 198 1.56 -4.76 11.01
C PRO A 198 2.41 -4.73 9.74
N GLY A 199 2.39 -5.80 8.98
CA GLY A 199 3.06 -5.89 7.68
C GLY A 199 3.62 -7.27 7.40
N ARG A 200 3.87 -7.56 6.13
CA ARG A 200 4.47 -8.84 5.72
C ARG A 200 5.78 -9.08 6.47
N LEU A 201 5.99 -10.32 6.89
CA LEU A 201 7.25 -10.68 7.55
C LEU A 201 8.37 -10.77 6.51
N THR A 202 9.17 -9.72 6.47
CA THR A 202 10.33 -9.60 5.56
C THR A 202 11.44 -8.83 6.27
N ARG A 203 12.71 -9.14 5.95
CA ARG A 203 13.88 -8.55 6.63
C ARG A 203 13.87 -7.03 6.71
N TRP A 204 13.38 -6.37 5.64
CA TRP A 204 13.36 -4.91 5.55
C TRP A 204 12.17 -4.24 6.26
N LYS A 205 11.20 -5.02 6.77
CA LYS A 205 10.04 -4.45 7.48
C LYS A 205 10.31 -4.08 8.94
N GLY A 206 11.48 -4.47 9.50
CA GLY A 206 11.92 -4.03 10.82
C GLY A 206 11.35 -4.81 12.00
N GLN A 207 10.79 -6.03 11.79
CA GLN A 207 10.35 -6.88 12.91
C GLN A 207 11.47 -7.12 13.96
N PRO A 208 12.75 -7.30 13.58
CA PRO A 208 13.82 -7.44 14.57
C PRO A 208 13.97 -6.21 15.47
N ASP A 209 13.82 -5.00 14.92
CA ASP A 209 13.91 -3.75 15.70
C ASP A 209 12.72 -3.59 16.63
N PHE A 210 11.53 -3.96 16.18
CA PHE A 210 10.35 -4.00 17.05
C PHE A 210 10.50 -4.98 18.22
N ILE A 211 11.05 -6.18 17.98
CA ILE A 211 11.30 -7.18 19.05
C ILE A 211 12.31 -6.62 20.06
N ARG A 212 13.40 -5.99 19.61
CA ARG A 212 14.38 -5.33 20.49
C ARG A 212 13.76 -4.16 21.28
N LEU A 213 12.88 -3.38 20.64
CA LEU A 213 12.13 -2.32 21.29
C LEU A 213 11.25 -2.87 22.42
N ILE A 214 10.49 -3.93 22.17
CA ILE A 214 9.69 -4.60 23.21
C ILE A 214 10.59 -5.08 24.36
N ALA A 215 11.73 -5.72 24.07
CA ALA A 215 12.65 -6.18 25.08
C ALA A 215 13.16 -5.03 25.98
N ARG A 216 13.52 -3.91 25.40
CA ARG A 216 13.96 -2.72 26.15
C ARG A 216 12.84 -2.12 26.99
N LEU A 217 11.62 -2.01 26.47
CA LEU A 217 10.46 -1.50 27.21
C LEU A 217 10.13 -2.41 28.42
N ILE A 218 10.19 -3.72 28.26
CA ILE A 218 10.00 -4.69 29.35
C ILE A 218 11.10 -4.52 30.41
N ALA A 219 12.37 -4.39 30.00
CA ALA A 219 13.48 -4.16 30.93
C ALA A 219 13.35 -2.83 31.70
N LEU A 220 12.65 -1.85 31.13
CA LEU A 220 12.29 -0.59 31.78
C LEU A 220 11.00 -0.68 32.63
N GLY A 221 10.47 -1.88 32.86
CA GLY A 221 9.27 -2.12 33.67
C GLY A 221 7.95 -1.71 33.04
N GLN A 222 7.92 -1.46 31.72
CA GLN A 222 6.66 -1.10 31.04
C GLN A 222 5.80 -2.36 30.81
N PRO A 223 4.50 -2.35 31.13
CA PRO A 223 3.62 -3.51 30.97
C PRO A 223 3.14 -3.64 29.52
N VAL A 224 4.06 -3.63 28.55
CA VAL A 224 3.72 -3.68 27.11
C VAL A 224 3.61 -5.12 26.61
N HIS A 225 2.88 -5.29 25.50
CA HIS A 225 2.79 -6.53 24.73
C HIS A 225 2.84 -6.23 23.23
N GLY A 226 3.76 -6.86 22.51
CA GLY A 226 3.93 -6.66 21.08
C GLY A 226 3.01 -7.56 20.25
N LEU A 227 2.22 -6.99 19.38
CA LEU A 227 1.38 -7.67 18.39
C LEU A 227 2.04 -7.59 17.03
N ILE A 228 2.39 -8.73 16.43
CA ILE A 228 2.97 -8.81 15.10
C ILE A 228 1.94 -9.42 14.15
N VAL A 229 1.42 -8.60 13.23
CA VAL A 229 0.40 -9.02 12.26
C VAL A 229 1.02 -9.09 10.87
N GLY A 230 0.92 -10.25 10.24
CA GLY A 230 1.40 -10.52 8.90
C GLY A 230 2.02 -11.90 8.76
N GLU A 231 2.18 -12.33 7.52
CA GLU A 231 2.75 -13.63 7.19
C GLU A 231 4.04 -13.48 6.39
N PRO A 232 4.96 -14.43 6.52
CA PRO A 232 6.09 -14.54 5.60
C PRO A 232 5.57 -14.98 4.21
N HIS A 233 6.29 -14.58 3.17
CA HIS A 233 6.04 -15.17 1.86
C HIS A 233 6.23 -16.70 1.95
N PRO A 234 5.37 -17.55 1.33
CA PRO A 234 5.45 -19.01 1.45
C PRO A 234 6.85 -19.61 1.18
N LYS A 235 7.63 -18.95 0.31
CA LYS A 235 9.02 -19.36 0.01
C LYS A 235 10.08 -18.79 0.98
N LYS A 236 9.68 -18.09 2.06
CA LYS A 236 10.60 -17.41 3.00
C LYS A 236 10.21 -17.65 4.46
N LEU A 237 9.82 -18.87 4.78
CA LEU A 237 9.39 -19.26 6.14
C LEU A 237 10.53 -19.17 7.19
N ALA A 238 11.79 -19.31 6.76
CA ALA A 238 12.96 -19.22 7.64
C ALA A 238 13.00 -17.91 8.45
N PHE A 239 12.56 -16.81 7.87
CA PHE A 239 12.57 -15.52 8.56
C PHE A 239 11.63 -15.48 9.78
N LEU A 240 10.50 -16.18 9.75
CA LEU A 240 9.63 -16.29 10.92
C LEU A 240 10.35 -17.03 12.07
N ALA A 241 11.08 -18.11 11.77
CA ALA A 241 11.87 -18.83 12.76
C ALA A 241 12.99 -17.95 13.35
N GLU A 242 13.68 -17.17 12.50
CA GLU A 242 14.73 -16.25 12.94
C GLU A 242 14.21 -15.18 13.91
N ILE A 243 13.07 -14.54 13.63
CA ILE A 243 12.53 -13.52 14.53
C ILE A 243 11.96 -14.11 15.84
N LYS A 244 11.46 -15.36 15.82
CA LYS A 244 11.06 -16.06 17.04
C LYS A 244 12.28 -16.41 17.89
N ALA A 245 13.35 -16.95 17.29
CA ALA A 245 14.61 -17.23 17.98
C ALA A 245 15.22 -15.95 18.58
N LEU A 246 15.14 -14.83 17.90
CA LEU A 246 15.54 -13.53 18.46
C LEU A 246 14.71 -13.16 19.70
N ALA A 247 13.40 -13.34 19.65
CA ALA A 247 12.53 -13.06 20.80
C ALA A 247 12.82 -13.98 22.00
N GLU A 248 13.14 -15.25 21.75
CA GLU A 248 13.57 -16.23 22.76
C GLU A 248 14.91 -15.83 23.38
N SER A 249 15.91 -15.49 22.55
CA SER A 249 17.24 -15.07 23.01
C SER A 249 17.23 -13.80 23.86
N LEU A 250 16.25 -12.93 23.64
CA LEU A 250 16.03 -11.72 24.42
C LEU A 250 15.08 -11.94 25.62
N GLY A 251 14.56 -13.15 25.82
CA GLY A 251 13.66 -13.49 26.94
C GLY A 251 12.27 -12.86 26.83
N VAL A 252 11.82 -12.44 25.63
CA VAL A 252 10.56 -11.69 25.46
C VAL A 252 9.52 -12.41 24.62
N ILE A 253 9.71 -13.68 24.30
CA ILE A 253 8.74 -14.45 23.51
C ILE A 253 7.34 -14.47 24.16
N GLY A 254 7.22 -14.49 25.49
CA GLY A 254 5.97 -14.40 26.25
C GLY A 254 5.33 -12.99 26.27
N HIS A 255 6.02 -11.99 25.72
CA HIS A 255 5.53 -10.62 25.56
C HIS A 255 5.22 -10.26 24.11
N LEU A 256 5.14 -11.26 23.24
CA LEU A 256 4.86 -11.12 21.81
C LEU A 256 3.77 -12.10 21.36
N THR A 257 2.89 -11.64 20.53
CA THR A 257 1.91 -12.49 19.83
C THR A 257 2.07 -12.35 18.32
N PHE A 258 2.38 -13.46 17.65
CA PHE A 258 2.44 -13.54 16.19
C PHE A 258 1.08 -13.98 15.66
N LEU A 259 0.32 -13.02 15.12
CA LEU A 259 -1.09 -13.20 14.75
C LEU A 259 -1.31 -13.76 13.34
N GLY A 260 -0.25 -13.89 12.52
CA GLY A 260 -0.40 -14.30 11.14
C GLY A 260 -1.16 -13.27 10.30
N HIS A 261 -1.81 -13.74 9.23
CA HIS A 261 -2.69 -12.89 8.43
C HIS A 261 -4.02 -12.65 9.16
N ARG A 262 -4.42 -11.36 9.21
CA ARG A 262 -5.67 -10.95 9.87
C ARG A 262 -6.47 -10.08 8.90
N SER A 263 -7.76 -10.37 8.76
CA SER A 263 -8.72 -9.56 8.00
C SER A 263 -9.33 -8.42 8.84
N ASP A 264 -9.26 -8.53 10.16
CA ASP A 264 -9.73 -7.58 11.16
C ASP A 264 -8.61 -6.67 11.71
N LEU A 265 -7.67 -6.30 10.84
CA LEU A 265 -6.53 -5.45 11.21
C LEU A 265 -6.98 -4.08 11.75
N ARG A 266 -8.10 -3.55 11.31
CA ARG A 266 -8.68 -2.31 11.80
C ARG A 266 -9.03 -2.40 13.29
N GLU A 267 -9.66 -3.46 13.69
CA GLU A 267 -10.04 -3.76 15.08
C GLU A 267 -8.78 -3.89 15.95
N ILE A 268 -7.76 -4.61 15.46
CA ILE A 268 -6.48 -4.78 16.16
C ILE A 268 -5.74 -3.43 16.28
N MET A 269 -5.75 -2.59 15.26
CA MET A 269 -5.24 -1.22 15.34
C MET A 269 -5.99 -0.41 16.41
N ALA A 270 -7.31 -0.53 16.45
CA ALA A 270 -8.15 0.24 17.37
C ALA A 270 -7.88 -0.09 18.85
N ILE A 271 -7.57 -1.33 19.19
CA ILE A 271 -7.19 -1.72 20.55
C ILE A 271 -5.71 -1.46 20.88
N SER A 272 -4.87 -1.16 19.89
CA SER A 272 -3.45 -0.90 20.10
C SER A 272 -3.21 0.55 20.50
N GLU A 273 -2.22 0.81 21.37
CA GLU A 273 -1.86 2.17 21.79
C GLU A 273 -0.98 2.87 20.75
N ILE A 274 -0.04 2.15 20.15
CA ILE A 274 0.89 2.68 19.15
C ILE A 274 1.05 1.65 18.03
N VAL A 275 1.12 2.13 16.79
CA VAL A 275 1.44 1.32 15.60
C VAL A 275 2.84 1.66 15.11
N TYR A 276 3.61 0.65 14.72
CA TYR A 276 5.00 0.81 14.29
C TYR A 276 5.19 0.51 12.82
N SER A 277 5.99 1.34 12.16
CA SER A 277 6.46 1.15 10.78
C SER A 277 7.99 1.35 10.73
N LEU A 278 8.73 0.34 11.16
CA LEU A 278 10.20 0.39 11.30
C LEU A 278 10.89 -0.22 10.07
N SER A 279 10.34 0.02 8.88
CA SER A 279 10.91 -0.48 7.63
C SER A 279 12.30 0.11 7.40
N THR A 280 13.32 -0.76 7.20
CA THR A 280 14.72 -0.34 6.96
C THR A 280 14.96 0.11 5.52
N ASP A 281 14.17 -0.41 4.57
CA ASP A 281 14.10 0.12 3.21
C ASP A 281 12.90 1.07 3.09
N PRO A 282 12.97 2.12 2.25
CA PRO A 282 11.86 3.07 2.13
C PRO A 282 10.61 2.41 1.58
N GLU A 283 9.48 2.64 2.24
CA GLU A 283 8.18 2.26 1.71
C GLU A 283 7.72 3.24 0.65
N ALA A 284 7.11 2.73 -0.41
CA ALA A 284 6.59 3.60 -1.47
C ALA A 284 5.49 4.53 -0.97
N PHE A 285 4.67 4.05 -0.02
CA PHE A 285 3.64 4.87 0.62
C PHE A 285 3.39 4.44 2.08
N GLY A 286 3.06 3.17 2.36
CA GLY A 286 2.73 2.71 3.72
C GLY A 286 1.25 2.88 4.07
N ARG A 287 0.34 2.20 3.36
CA ARG A 287 -1.12 2.31 3.61
C ARG A 287 -1.50 2.02 5.06
N VAL A 288 -0.85 1.03 5.67
CA VAL A 288 -1.15 0.58 7.03
C VAL A 288 -0.88 1.69 8.06
N SER A 289 0.21 2.46 7.87
CA SER A 289 0.50 3.62 8.72
C SER A 289 -0.58 4.68 8.60
N LEU A 290 -1.05 4.96 7.38
CA LEU A 290 -2.14 5.92 7.16
C LEU A 290 -3.46 5.44 7.75
N GLU A 291 -3.78 4.16 7.66
CA GLU A 291 -4.97 3.54 8.26
C GLU A 291 -4.96 3.71 9.79
N ALA A 292 -3.80 3.51 10.42
CA ALA A 292 -3.62 3.76 11.86
C ALA A 292 -3.80 5.25 12.22
N LEU A 293 -3.17 6.15 11.45
CA LEU A 293 -3.31 7.60 11.65
C LEU A 293 -4.78 8.06 11.50
N ALA A 294 -5.52 7.49 10.55
CA ALA A 294 -6.94 7.79 10.35
C ALA A 294 -7.80 7.40 11.56
N LEU A 295 -7.50 6.26 12.17
CA LEU A 295 -8.13 5.82 13.42
C LEU A 295 -7.76 6.71 14.64
N GLY A 296 -6.85 7.68 14.47
CA GLY A 296 -6.32 8.51 15.54
C GLY A 296 -5.26 7.81 16.39
N LYS A 297 -4.63 6.73 15.86
CA LYS A 297 -3.58 6.02 16.56
C LYS A 297 -2.20 6.62 16.27
N PRO A 298 -1.37 6.88 17.30
CA PRO A 298 0.01 7.27 17.11
C PRO A 298 0.78 6.24 16.27
N VAL A 299 1.60 6.73 15.36
CA VAL A 299 2.49 5.88 14.56
C VAL A 299 3.94 6.29 14.84
N ILE A 300 4.79 5.34 15.19
CA ILE A 300 6.24 5.53 15.26
C ILE A 300 6.86 4.89 14.02
N ALA A 301 7.61 5.67 13.26
CA ALA A 301 8.20 5.24 12.01
C ALA A 301 9.60 5.80 11.78
N TYR A 302 10.41 5.10 11.03
CA TYR A 302 11.68 5.64 10.53
C TYR A 302 11.42 6.77 9.51
N ASP A 303 12.18 7.88 9.62
CA ASP A 303 12.02 9.08 8.80
C ASP A 303 12.59 8.90 7.39
N HIS A 304 11.91 8.09 6.59
CA HIS A 304 12.18 7.94 5.17
C HIS A 304 10.97 7.40 4.38
N GLY A 305 11.03 7.52 3.05
CA GLY A 305 9.99 7.01 2.15
C GLY A 305 8.62 7.67 2.34
N GLY A 306 7.61 7.01 1.78
CA GLY A 306 6.24 7.55 1.78
C GLY A 306 5.56 7.57 3.15
N VAL A 307 6.03 6.79 4.12
CA VAL A 307 5.51 6.83 5.50
C VAL A 307 5.87 8.16 6.16
N ALA A 308 7.10 8.62 5.99
CA ALA A 308 7.54 9.91 6.52
C ALA A 308 6.73 11.08 5.92
N GLU A 309 6.35 10.98 4.65
CA GLU A 309 5.52 12.00 3.98
C GLU A 309 4.13 12.14 4.63
N GLN A 310 3.59 11.05 5.17
CA GLN A 310 2.32 11.04 5.90
C GLN A 310 2.49 11.63 7.30
N LEU A 311 3.53 11.19 8.02
CA LEU A 311 3.71 11.58 9.41
C LEU A 311 4.08 13.06 9.55
N ARG A 312 4.87 13.63 8.64
CA ARG A 312 5.27 15.05 8.74
C ARG A 312 4.10 16.01 8.95
N PRO A 313 2.99 15.95 8.19
CA PRO A 313 1.84 16.82 8.43
C PRO A 313 0.88 16.32 9.51
N ILE A 314 0.85 15.00 9.82
CA ILE A 314 -0.18 14.41 10.69
C ILE A 314 0.33 14.14 12.11
N PHE A 315 1.57 13.63 12.23
CA PHE A 315 2.16 13.23 13.50
C PHE A 315 3.70 13.32 13.45
N PRO A 316 4.28 14.53 13.26
CA PRO A 316 5.72 14.72 13.06
C PRO A 316 6.58 14.17 14.21
N GLN A 317 6.08 14.21 15.44
CA GLN A 317 6.75 13.64 16.60
C GLN A 317 6.87 12.10 16.54
N GLY A 318 6.15 11.42 15.66
CA GLY A 318 6.25 9.99 15.44
C GLY A 318 7.44 9.56 14.60
N LEU A 319 8.19 10.51 14.02
CA LEU A 319 9.35 10.22 13.18
C LEU A 319 10.62 10.07 14.00
N VAL A 320 11.36 9.00 13.74
CA VAL A 320 12.69 8.76 14.31
C VAL A 320 13.69 8.49 13.19
N LYS A 321 14.95 8.81 13.44
CA LYS A 321 16.02 8.55 12.46
C LYS A 321 16.11 7.04 12.16
N LEU A 322 16.41 6.71 10.91
CA LEU A 322 16.59 5.32 10.48
C LEU A 322 17.62 4.59 11.39
N GLY A 323 17.18 3.50 11.99
CA GLY A 323 17.99 2.66 12.87
C GLY A 323 18.16 3.21 14.29
N ASP A 324 17.62 4.38 14.62
CA ASP A 324 17.68 4.97 15.96
C ASP A 324 16.60 4.37 16.87
N LEU A 325 16.90 3.18 17.37
CA LEU A 325 15.99 2.43 18.23
C LEU A 325 15.79 3.07 19.60
N GLU A 326 16.84 3.69 20.18
CA GLU A 326 16.73 4.34 21.48
C GLU A 326 15.77 5.54 21.42
N SER A 327 15.83 6.35 20.37
CA SER A 327 14.84 7.40 20.16
C SER A 327 13.42 6.86 20.00
N ALA A 328 13.24 5.70 19.34
CA ALA A 328 11.92 5.06 19.22
C ALA A 328 11.39 4.58 20.57
N ILE A 329 12.26 4.05 21.44
CA ILE A 329 11.94 3.61 22.81
C ILE A 329 11.53 4.81 23.67
N ASP A 330 12.32 5.87 23.68
CA ASP A 330 12.06 7.12 24.41
C ASP A 330 10.73 7.74 23.98
N LEU A 331 10.50 7.80 22.67
CA LEU A 331 9.27 8.33 22.11
C LEU A 331 8.06 7.48 22.50
N THR A 332 8.19 6.14 22.48
CA THR A 332 7.15 5.23 23.00
C THR A 332 6.78 5.62 24.42
N GLY A 333 7.77 5.75 25.31
CA GLY A 333 7.54 6.15 26.70
C GLY A 333 6.85 7.51 26.85
N LYS A 334 7.22 8.49 26.03
CA LYS A 334 6.58 9.83 26.01
C LYS A 334 5.13 9.75 25.54
N ILE A 335 4.83 9.01 24.47
CA ILE A 335 3.48 8.84 23.94
C ILE A 335 2.58 8.15 24.96
N LEU A 336 3.05 7.09 25.60
CA LEU A 336 2.28 6.36 26.62
C LEU A 336 1.94 7.23 27.84
N LYS A 337 2.83 8.14 28.23
CA LYS A 337 2.59 9.10 29.33
C LYS A 337 1.69 10.26 28.92
N GLY A 338 1.93 10.82 27.74
CA GLY A 338 1.33 12.08 27.29
C GLY A 338 0.08 11.94 26.42
N ARG A 339 -0.34 10.73 26.05
CA ARG A 339 -1.50 10.48 25.18
C ARG A 339 -1.50 11.35 23.90
N ALA A 340 -0.33 11.57 23.30
CA ALA A 340 -0.21 12.31 22.05
C ALA A 340 -1.11 11.66 20.96
N ARG A 341 -1.87 12.50 20.25
CA ARG A 341 -2.79 12.07 19.20
C ARG A 341 -2.40 12.66 17.85
N PRO A 342 -2.56 11.91 16.77
CA PRO A 342 -2.38 12.42 15.41
C PRO A 342 -3.38 13.55 15.08
N LEU A 343 -2.99 14.43 14.17
CA LEU A 343 -3.89 15.38 13.53
C LEU A 343 -4.74 14.66 12.47
N SER A 344 -5.75 15.37 11.93
CA SER A 344 -6.59 14.83 10.85
C SER A 344 -5.80 14.52 9.59
N ILE A 345 -6.19 13.45 8.88
CA ILE A 345 -5.58 12.98 7.63
C ILE A 345 -5.99 13.77 6.37
N LYS A 346 -6.50 15.00 6.50
CA LYS A 346 -7.15 15.84 5.46
C LYS A 346 -6.61 15.68 4.03
N ASP A 347 -5.30 15.55 3.89
CA ASP A 347 -4.62 15.45 2.58
C ASP A 347 -4.52 14.03 2.03
N PHE A 348 -4.89 13.03 2.82
CA PHE A 348 -4.73 11.61 2.48
C PHE A 348 -6.06 10.85 2.49
N THR A 349 -7.17 11.53 2.17
CA THR A 349 -8.48 10.89 2.05
C THR A 349 -8.60 10.13 0.73
N LEU A 350 -9.43 9.08 0.75
CA LEU A 350 -9.76 8.32 -0.47
C LEU A 350 -10.36 9.23 -1.55
N ALA A 351 -11.26 10.14 -1.18
CA ALA A 351 -11.89 11.07 -2.10
C ALA A 351 -10.85 11.91 -2.85
N ARG A 352 -9.89 12.51 -2.13
CA ARG A 352 -8.82 13.33 -2.73
C ARG A 352 -7.92 12.51 -3.68
N MET A 353 -7.57 11.28 -3.33
CA MET A 353 -6.82 10.38 -4.21
C MET A 353 -7.58 10.10 -5.51
N LEU A 354 -8.88 9.82 -5.41
CA LEU A 354 -9.73 9.52 -6.56
C LEU A 354 -9.92 10.75 -7.45
N ASP A 355 -10.25 11.90 -6.87
CA ASP A 355 -10.40 13.17 -7.60
C ASP A 355 -9.13 13.55 -8.36
N SER A 356 -7.97 13.41 -7.70
CA SER A 356 -6.66 13.66 -8.33
C SER A 356 -6.37 12.68 -9.46
N THR A 357 -6.76 11.42 -9.33
CA THR A 357 -6.59 10.40 -10.37
C THR A 357 -7.48 10.72 -11.60
N LEU A 358 -8.73 11.08 -11.38
CA LEU A 358 -9.65 11.48 -12.44
C LEU A 358 -9.22 12.80 -13.12
N ALA A 359 -8.65 13.73 -12.36
CA ALA A 359 -8.07 14.95 -12.90
C ALA A 359 -6.90 14.66 -13.87
N VAL A 360 -6.04 13.68 -13.56
CA VAL A 360 -5.00 13.21 -14.49
C VAL A 360 -5.63 12.66 -15.76
N TYR A 361 -6.69 11.86 -15.65
CA TYR A 361 -7.37 11.31 -16.83
C TYR A 361 -7.93 12.41 -17.72
N ARG A 362 -8.64 13.39 -17.14
CA ARG A 362 -9.18 14.54 -17.89
C ARG A 362 -8.05 15.33 -18.57
N THR A 363 -6.96 15.60 -17.84
CA THR A 363 -5.82 16.35 -18.36
C THR A 363 -5.16 15.67 -19.57
N VAL A 364 -4.98 14.33 -19.55
CA VAL A 364 -4.35 13.66 -20.70
C VAL A 364 -5.28 13.60 -21.90
N LEU A 365 -6.59 13.60 -21.71
CA LEU A 365 -7.58 13.63 -22.82
C LEU A 365 -7.58 14.97 -23.54
N THR A 366 -7.34 16.07 -22.86
CA THR A 366 -7.33 17.43 -23.48
C THR A 366 -6.02 17.77 -24.19
N ARG A 367 -4.94 16.99 -24.00
CA ARG A 367 -3.66 17.24 -24.69
C ARG A 367 -3.76 16.97 -26.18
N PRO A 368 -3.10 17.77 -27.02
CA PRO A 368 -2.94 17.46 -28.47
C PRO A 368 -2.33 16.07 -28.66
N ARG A 369 -2.66 15.38 -29.77
CA ARG A 369 -2.17 14.05 -30.13
C ARG A 369 -0.91 14.08 -30.95
#